data_4b1a473aae3232a874b18529b9cf4891
#
_entry.id   4b1a473aae3232a874b18529b9cf4891
#
_cell.length_a   1.000
_cell.length_b   1.000
_cell.length_c   1.000
_cell.angle_alpha   90.00
_cell.angle_beta   90.00
_cell.angle_gamma   90.00
#
_symmetry.space_group_name_H-M   'P 1'
#
loop_
_entity.id
_entity.type
_entity.pdbx_description
1 polymer ?
#
loop_
_entity_poly.entity_id
_entity_poly.type
_entity_poly.pdbx_seq_one_letter_code
_entity_poly.pdbx_strand_id
1 'polypeptide(L)'
;LNEGNRIRKKEMSNSIADSEEHNELIKLFFNSNNINNIKLTYKDSLPIRPIFIVGMPRSGTSLVEQIISSHHEVYGAGEVNNFHNIIMPIIEKHAVNENYNLKNDEFALIRKQYSNSLERFYANEKVITDKWILNFKTIGFILSAFPESKIVHLKRDARATFWSIYKHYFSDEGNRWAYDYQDLARFYKSYLGLMDYWHNLFPGKIYD
;
A
#
# COMPACT_ATOMS: atom_id res chain seq x y z
N LEU A 1 1.03 21.18 -21.59
CA LEU A 1 0.88 20.04 -20.67
C LEU A 1 0.97 18.70 -21.42
N ASN A 2 0.16 18.46 -22.45
CA ASN A 2 0.17 17.19 -23.20
C ASN A 2 1.55 16.85 -23.78
N GLU A 3 2.25 17.82 -24.38
CA GLU A 3 3.59 17.59 -24.93
C GLU A 3 4.62 17.25 -23.84
N GLY A 4 4.59 17.98 -22.71
CA GLY A 4 5.46 17.67 -21.56
C GLY A 4 5.23 16.27 -21.03
N ASN A 5 3.97 15.86 -20.87
CA ASN A 5 3.60 14.52 -20.44
C ASN A 5 4.06 13.45 -21.45
N ARG A 6 3.91 13.70 -22.75
CA ARG A 6 4.39 12.80 -23.80
C ARG A 6 5.90 12.57 -23.73
N ILE A 7 6.66 13.63 -23.50
CA ILE A 7 8.13 13.56 -23.35
C ILE A 7 8.44 12.73 -22.09
N ARG A 8 7.88 13.10 -20.93
CA ARG A 8 8.15 12.42 -19.66
C ARG A 8 7.79 10.94 -19.71
N LYS A 9 6.65 10.57 -20.32
CA LYS A 9 6.25 9.17 -20.49
C LYS A 9 7.30 8.35 -21.25
N LYS A 10 8.01 8.93 -22.21
CA LYS A 10 9.06 8.23 -23.00
C LYS A 10 10.33 7.97 -22.21
N GLU A 11 10.62 8.79 -21.21
CA GLU A 11 11.80 8.64 -20.37
C GLU A 11 11.65 7.52 -19.32
N MET A 12 10.42 7.07 -19.09
CA MET A 12 10.12 6.08 -18.05
C MET A 12 9.98 4.66 -18.61
N SER A 13 10.56 3.68 -17.92
CA SER A 13 10.62 2.28 -18.37
C SER A 13 9.36 1.48 -18.01
N ASN A 14 8.76 1.73 -16.82
CA ASN A 14 7.66 0.91 -16.32
C ASN A 14 6.39 1.07 -17.15
N SER A 15 5.68 -0.03 -17.40
CA SER A 15 4.40 -0.03 -18.11
C SER A 15 3.20 -0.16 -17.15
N ILE A 16 2.00 0.16 -17.64
CA ILE A 16 0.77 -0.11 -16.88
C ILE A 16 0.53 -1.63 -16.76
N ALA A 17 0.95 -2.41 -17.75
CA ALA A 17 0.85 -3.87 -17.72
C ALA A 17 1.61 -4.46 -16.54
N ASP A 18 2.81 -3.98 -16.23
CA ASP A 18 3.61 -4.44 -15.08
C ASP A 18 2.85 -4.23 -13.76
N SER A 19 2.12 -3.11 -13.64
CA SER A 19 1.31 -2.84 -12.44
C SER A 19 0.08 -3.74 -12.33
N GLU A 20 -0.56 -4.04 -13.47
CA GLU A 20 -1.71 -4.95 -13.53
C GLU A 20 -1.29 -6.38 -13.20
N GLU A 21 -0.20 -6.87 -13.80
CA GLU A 21 0.38 -8.19 -13.52
C GLU A 21 0.79 -8.33 -12.05
N HIS A 22 1.41 -7.30 -11.48
CA HIS A 22 1.74 -7.29 -10.07
C HIS A 22 0.51 -7.41 -9.17
N ASN A 23 -0.59 -6.72 -9.49
CA ASN A 23 -1.82 -6.82 -8.73
C ASN A 23 -2.44 -8.23 -8.81
N GLU A 24 -2.38 -8.89 -9.97
CA GLU A 24 -2.84 -10.28 -10.10
C GLU A 24 -1.93 -11.25 -9.34
N LEU A 25 -0.62 -11.05 -9.38
CA LEU A 25 0.35 -11.82 -8.59
C LEU A 25 0.04 -11.72 -7.08
N ILE A 26 -0.24 -10.53 -6.58
CA ILE A 26 -0.59 -10.32 -5.16
C ILE A 26 -1.83 -11.12 -4.75
N LYS A 27 -2.85 -11.18 -5.61
CA LYS A 27 -4.07 -11.95 -5.33
C LYS A 27 -3.82 -13.47 -5.17
N LEU A 28 -2.79 -14.02 -5.82
CA LEU A 28 -2.43 -15.43 -5.68
C LEU A 28 -2.04 -15.79 -4.24
N PHE A 29 -1.43 -14.85 -3.50
CA PHE A 29 -1.08 -15.05 -2.09
C PHE A 29 -2.29 -15.07 -1.16
N PHE A 30 -3.40 -14.44 -1.54
CA PHE A 30 -4.54 -14.17 -0.67
C PHE A 30 -5.86 -14.75 -1.19
N ASN A 31 -5.83 -15.95 -1.75
CA ASN A 31 -7.06 -16.65 -2.06
C ASN A 31 -7.74 -17.18 -0.78
N SER A 32 -9.02 -17.55 -0.88
CA SER A 32 -9.85 -17.99 0.26
C SER A 32 -9.25 -19.19 1.03
N ASN A 33 -8.46 -20.03 0.36
CA ASN A 33 -7.84 -21.19 0.98
C ASN A 33 -6.61 -20.80 1.82
N ASN A 34 -5.82 -19.84 1.34
CA ASN A 34 -4.60 -19.40 2.01
C ASN A 34 -4.91 -18.59 3.27
N ILE A 35 -5.92 -17.73 3.24
CA ILE A 35 -6.28 -16.86 4.38
C ILE A 35 -6.75 -17.67 5.58
N ASN A 36 -7.54 -18.71 5.38
CA ASN A 36 -8.03 -19.55 6.48
C ASN A 36 -6.91 -20.27 7.24
N ASN A 37 -5.73 -20.38 6.65
CA ASN A 37 -4.55 -20.98 7.26
C ASN A 37 -3.68 -19.98 8.03
N ILE A 38 -3.90 -18.67 7.85
CA ILE A 38 -3.17 -17.60 8.53
C ILE A 38 -3.80 -17.38 9.91
N LYS A 39 -3.39 -18.16 10.90
CA LYS A 39 -3.78 -17.97 12.31
C LYS A 39 -2.71 -17.17 13.03
N LEU A 40 -2.79 -15.87 12.94
CA LEU A 40 -1.87 -14.98 13.65
C LEU A 40 -2.42 -14.67 15.04
N THR A 41 -2.00 -15.44 16.02
CA THR A 41 -2.13 -15.07 17.43
C THR A 41 -0.78 -14.54 17.89
N TYR A 42 -0.61 -13.22 17.86
CA TYR A 42 0.54 -12.60 18.52
C TYR A 42 0.24 -12.48 20.02
N LYS A 43 1.10 -13.08 20.83
CA LYS A 43 1.03 -12.95 22.30
C LYS A 43 1.51 -11.58 22.78
N ASP A 44 2.36 -10.93 21.99
CA ASP A 44 3.01 -9.68 22.35
C ASP A 44 2.30 -8.48 21.71
N SER A 45 1.89 -7.53 22.54
CA SER A 45 1.45 -6.21 22.08
C SER A 45 2.64 -5.47 21.48
N LEU A 46 2.45 -4.83 20.32
CA LEU A 46 3.45 -3.96 19.76
C LEU A 46 3.63 -2.71 20.65
N PRO A 47 4.86 -2.20 20.79
CA PRO A 47 5.12 -0.93 21.47
C PRO A 47 4.41 0.24 20.77
N ILE A 48 4.21 0.13 19.44
CA ILE A 48 3.51 1.12 18.63
C ILE A 48 2.59 0.45 17.63
N ARG A 49 1.40 1.03 17.40
CA ARG A 49 0.42 0.51 16.44
C ARG A 49 0.45 1.32 15.16
N PRO A 50 0.66 0.69 13.99
CA PRO A 50 0.62 1.38 12.72
C PRO A 50 -0.83 1.65 12.25
N ILE A 51 -1.03 2.84 11.67
CA ILE A 51 -2.18 3.20 10.83
C ILE A 51 -1.64 3.40 9.42
N PHE A 52 -2.13 2.60 8.48
CA PHE A 52 -1.76 2.72 7.08
C PHE A 52 -2.77 3.59 6.35
N ILE A 53 -2.28 4.66 5.71
CA ILE A 53 -3.10 5.57 4.92
C ILE A 53 -2.83 5.29 3.45
N VAL A 54 -3.84 4.80 2.75
CA VAL A 54 -3.74 4.35 1.36
C VAL A 54 -4.74 5.08 0.46
N GLY A 55 -4.51 5.04 -0.84
CA GLY A 55 -5.39 5.64 -1.82
C GLY A 55 -4.64 6.04 -3.08
N MET A 56 -5.35 6.66 -4.02
CA MET A 56 -4.69 7.23 -5.20
C MET A 56 -3.80 8.42 -4.80
N PRO A 57 -2.71 8.67 -5.53
CA PRO A 57 -1.99 9.93 -5.40
C PRO A 57 -2.95 11.11 -5.55
N ARG A 58 -2.72 12.20 -4.85
CA ARG A 58 -3.54 13.42 -4.93
C ARG A 58 -4.99 13.27 -4.43
N SER A 59 -5.31 12.20 -3.72
CA SER A 59 -6.64 11.99 -3.10
C SER A 59 -6.84 12.76 -1.78
N GLY A 60 -5.77 13.30 -1.18
CA GLY A 60 -5.84 14.03 0.09
C GLY A 60 -5.21 13.29 1.26
N THR A 61 -4.47 12.23 1.02
CA THR A 61 -3.81 11.39 2.04
C THR A 61 -2.93 12.20 3.00
N SER A 62 -2.20 13.21 2.51
CA SER A 62 -1.37 14.08 3.36
C SER A 62 -2.19 14.92 4.33
N LEU A 63 -3.36 15.42 3.91
CA LEU A 63 -4.24 16.16 4.80
C LEU A 63 -4.79 15.26 5.91
N VAL A 64 -5.24 14.07 5.55
CA VAL A 64 -5.76 13.09 6.53
C VAL A 64 -4.67 12.65 7.50
N GLU A 65 -3.45 12.42 7.03
CA GLU A 65 -2.31 12.16 7.91
C GLU A 65 -2.09 13.30 8.92
N GLN A 66 -2.09 14.55 8.46
CA GLN A 66 -1.95 15.72 9.34
C GLN A 66 -3.06 15.81 10.39
N ILE A 67 -4.31 15.51 9.99
CA ILE A 67 -5.44 15.48 10.92
C ILE A 67 -5.24 14.39 11.98
N ILE A 68 -4.87 13.17 11.57
CA ILE A 68 -4.65 12.05 12.50
C ILE A 68 -3.46 12.32 13.42
N SER A 69 -2.35 12.84 12.87
CA SER A 69 -1.12 13.14 13.63
C SER A 69 -1.20 14.43 14.44
N SER A 70 -2.31 15.18 14.39
CA SER A 70 -2.56 16.27 15.35
C SER A 70 -2.85 15.75 16.77
N HIS A 71 -3.17 14.46 16.91
CA HIS A 71 -3.34 13.85 18.22
C HIS A 71 -1.99 13.56 18.86
N HIS A 72 -1.81 13.91 20.14
CA HIS A 72 -0.53 13.82 20.86
C HIS A 72 0.06 12.41 21.00
N GLU A 73 -0.75 11.37 20.87
CA GLU A 73 -0.29 9.97 20.89
C GLU A 73 0.09 9.43 19.49
N VAL A 74 0.00 10.24 18.44
CA VAL A 74 0.19 9.81 17.05
C VAL A 74 1.39 10.49 16.42
N TYR A 75 2.35 9.71 15.96
CA TYR A 75 3.47 10.17 15.14
C TYR A 75 3.12 10.08 13.65
N GLY A 76 3.24 11.19 12.92
CA GLY A 76 3.08 11.24 11.47
C GLY A 76 4.39 10.91 10.75
N ALA A 77 4.57 9.68 10.28
CA ALA A 77 5.83 9.27 9.66
C ALA A 77 5.93 9.62 8.17
N GLY A 78 4.86 10.06 7.55
CA GLY A 78 4.84 10.39 6.12
C GLY A 78 4.89 9.15 5.23
N GLU A 79 5.60 9.26 4.12
CA GLU A 79 5.76 8.17 3.13
C GLU A 79 6.91 7.25 3.55
N VAL A 80 6.57 6.21 4.32
CA VAL A 80 7.53 5.20 4.78
C VAL A 80 7.46 3.98 3.87
N ASN A 81 8.45 3.79 3.00
CA ASN A 81 8.50 2.65 2.07
C ASN A 81 9.06 1.36 2.69
N ASN A 82 9.29 1.34 4.00
CA ASN A 82 9.92 0.22 4.69
C ASN A 82 9.12 -1.08 4.53
N PHE A 83 7.78 -1.01 4.62
CA PHE A 83 6.93 -2.18 4.47
C PHE A 83 7.07 -2.80 3.06
N HIS A 84 7.04 -1.96 2.03
CA HIS A 84 7.26 -2.37 0.65
C HIS A 84 8.63 -3.05 0.48
N ASN A 85 9.71 -2.44 0.99
CA ASN A 85 11.06 -2.98 0.87
C ASN A 85 11.24 -4.33 1.60
N ILE A 86 10.49 -4.59 2.66
CA ILE A 86 10.50 -5.86 3.38
C ILE A 86 9.76 -6.95 2.59
N ILE A 87 8.64 -6.59 1.97
CA ILE A 87 7.75 -7.56 1.31
C ILE A 87 8.21 -7.95 -0.08
N MET A 88 8.76 -7.03 -0.86
CA MET A 88 9.10 -7.30 -2.26
C MET A 88 10.04 -8.50 -2.44
N PRO A 89 11.13 -8.67 -1.68
CA PRO A 89 11.98 -9.85 -1.80
C PRO A 89 11.26 -11.17 -1.46
N ILE A 90 10.27 -11.12 -0.56
CA ILE A 90 9.46 -12.30 -0.19
C ILE A 90 8.53 -12.66 -1.35
N ILE A 91 7.84 -11.67 -1.93
CA ILE A 91 6.97 -11.87 -3.09
C ILE A 91 7.76 -12.46 -4.26
N GLU A 92 8.90 -11.87 -4.59
CA GLU A 92 9.77 -12.33 -5.68
C GLU A 92 10.24 -13.77 -5.48
N LYS A 93 10.71 -14.11 -4.28
CA LYS A 93 11.13 -15.46 -3.93
C LYS A 93 10.00 -16.47 -4.12
N HIS A 94 8.80 -16.14 -3.67
CA HIS A 94 7.64 -17.02 -3.79
C HIS A 94 7.14 -17.12 -5.22
N ALA A 95 7.15 -16.03 -5.98
CA ALA A 95 6.77 -16.01 -7.39
C ALA A 95 7.69 -16.89 -8.26
N VAL A 96 9.00 -16.81 -8.05
CA VAL A 96 9.98 -17.66 -8.78
C VAL A 96 9.75 -19.14 -8.52
N ASN A 97 9.31 -19.52 -7.31
CA ASN A 97 9.05 -20.89 -6.93
C ASN A 97 7.58 -21.31 -7.15
N GLU A 98 6.75 -20.47 -7.72
CA GLU A 98 5.29 -20.68 -7.92
C GLU A 98 4.57 -21.14 -6.63
N ASN A 99 5.08 -20.74 -5.48
CA ASN A 99 4.53 -21.11 -4.17
C ASN A 99 3.98 -19.88 -3.45
N TYR A 100 2.69 -19.64 -3.58
CA TYR A 100 2.00 -18.47 -3.04
C TYR A 100 1.44 -18.67 -1.62
N ASN A 101 1.86 -19.69 -0.91
CA ASN A 101 1.39 -19.99 0.45
C ASN A 101 2.44 -19.59 1.49
N LEU A 102 2.30 -18.39 2.05
CA LEU A 102 3.15 -17.92 3.14
C LEU A 102 2.80 -18.62 4.44
N LYS A 103 3.83 -18.95 5.20
CA LYS A 103 3.71 -19.55 6.53
C LYS A 103 3.63 -18.48 7.62
N ASN A 104 3.13 -18.87 8.78
CA ASN A 104 2.98 -17.96 9.93
C ASN A 104 4.32 -17.37 10.41
N ASP A 105 5.41 -18.10 10.31
CA ASP A 105 6.75 -17.60 10.67
C ASP A 105 7.26 -16.52 9.70
N GLU A 106 6.88 -16.57 8.43
CA GLU A 106 7.19 -15.50 7.47
C GLU A 106 6.43 -14.21 7.79
N PHE A 107 5.15 -14.31 8.16
CA PHE A 107 4.40 -13.14 8.64
C PHE A 107 4.96 -12.60 9.97
N ALA A 108 5.37 -13.46 10.88
CA ALA A 108 6.03 -13.06 12.12
C ALA A 108 7.37 -12.34 11.85
N LEU A 109 8.12 -12.78 10.84
CA LEU A 109 9.34 -12.11 10.40
C LEU A 109 9.05 -10.73 9.80
N ILE A 110 8.04 -10.61 8.93
CA ILE A 110 7.58 -9.34 8.37
C ILE A 110 7.22 -8.37 9.51
N ARG A 111 6.41 -8.84 10.47
CA ARG A 111 6.02 -8.07 11.66
C ARG A 111 7.24 -7.55 12.41
N LYS A 112 8.19 -8.42 12.73
CA LYS A 112 9.42 -8.05 13.45
C LYS A 112 10.26 -7.03 12.69
N GLN A 113 10.51 -7.27 11.41
CA GLN A 113 11.35 -6.38 10.60
C GLN A 113 10.72 -4.99 10.45
N TYR A 114 9.40 -4.94 10.20
CA TYR A 114 8.71 -3.66 10.07
C TYR A 114 8.66 -2.91 11.41
N SER A 115 8.33 -3.58 12.51
CA SER A 115 8.33 -2.96 13.84
C SER A 115 9.69 -2.35 14.19
N ASN A 116 10.77 -3.10 13.97
CA ASN A 116 12.13 -2.59 14.21
C ASN A 116 12.46 -1.38 13.31
N SER A 117 11.97 -1.37 12.07
CA SER A 117 12.19 -0.25 11.15
C SER A 117 11.48 1.04 11.57
N LEU A 118 10.46 0.93 12.42
CA LEU A 118 9.69 2.07 12.93
C LEU A 118 10.32 2.69 14.19
N GLU A 119 11.18 1.98 14.92
CA GLU A 119 11.74 2.43 16.21
C GLU A 119 12.44 3.80 16.14
N ARG A 120 12.97 4.15 14.98
CA ARG A 120 13.65 5.44 14.75
C ARG A 120 12.71 6.65 14.61
N PHE A 121 11.40 6.43 14.48
CA PHE A 121 10.43 7.49 14.15
C PHE A 121 9.66 8.03 15.36
N TYR A 122 9.58 7.29 16.44
CA TYR A 122 8.76 7.67 17.60
C TYR A 122 9.56 7.62 18.90
N ALA A 123 9.13 8.41 19.88
CA ALA A 123 9.73 8.43 21.21
C ALA A 123 8.72 8.05 22.31
N ASN A 124 7.55 8.67 22.32
CA ASN A 124 6.53 8.49 23.35
C ASN A 124 5.14 8.16 22.78
N GLU A 125 4.99 8.21 21.46
CA GLU A 125 3.73 7.98 20.78
C GLU A 125 3.40 6.49 20.81
N LYS A 126 2.10 6.18 20.86
CA LYS A 126 1.56 4.81 20.84
C LYS A 126 1.09 4.36 19.47
N VAL A 127 0.96 5.32 18.56
CA VAL A 127 0.45 5.12 17.21
C VAL A 127 1.37 5.83 16.21
N ILE A 128 1.60 5.21 15.07
CA ILE A 128 2.36 5.79 13.96
C ILE A 128 1.54 5.70 12.68
N THR A 129 1.55 6.75 11.86
CA THR A 129 0.99 6.66 10.50
C THR A 129 2.08 6.28 9.51
N ASP A 130 1.71 5.42 8.55
CA ASP A 130 2.46 5.13 7.34
C ASP A 130 1.57 5.51 6.15
N LYS A 131 1.95 6.57 5.45
CA LYS A 131 1.21 7.11 4.32
C LYS A 131 1.88 6.73 2.99
N TRP A 132 2.53 5.60 2.91
CA TRP A 132 2.96 5.08 1.61
C TRP A 132 1.74 4.61 0.83
N ILE A 133 1.24 5.48 -0.06
CA ILE A 133 -0.03 5.28 -0.75
C ILE A 133 -0.12 3.93 -1.49
N LEU A 134 1.01 3.44 -2.01
CA LEU A 134 1.08 2.15 -2.71
C LEU A 134 0.91 0.93 -1.78
N ASN A 135 0.86 1.12 -0.46
CA ASN A 135 0.49 0.07 0.48
C ASN A 135 -0.91 -0.52 0.20
N PHE A 136 -1.74 0.13 -0.62
CA PHE A 136 -2.98 -0.49 -1.09
C PHE A 136 -2.75 -1.82 -1.83
N LYS A 137 -1.59 -2.00 -2.46
CA LYS A 137 -1.23 -3.25 -3.14
C LYS A 137 -0.97 -4.39 -2.16
N THR A 138 -0.57 -4.08 -0.93
CA THR A 138 -0.06 -5.04 0.05
C THR A 138 -0.92 -5.17 1.31
N ILE A 139 -2.19 -4.71 1.27
CA ILE A 139 -3.13 -4.75 2.41
C ILE A 139 -3.25 -6.15 3.01
N GLY A 140 -3.27 -7.19 2.17
CA GLY A 140 -3.31 -8.58 2.65
C GLY A 140 -2.12 -8.92 3.55
N PHE A 141 -0.91 -8.54 3.16
CA PHE A 141 0.30 -8.75 3.98
C PHE A 141 0.27 -7.91 5.25
N ILE A 142 -0.20 -6.66 5.15
CA ILE A 142 -0.34 -5.77 6.32
C ILE A 142 -1.27 -6.40 7.35
N LEU A 143 -2.50 -6.76 6.96
CA LEU A 143 -3.50 -7.29 7.88
C LEU A 143 -3.14 -8.69 8.39
N SER A 144 -2.35 -9.46 7.64
CA SER A 144 -1.82 -10.74 8.09
C SER A 144 -0.69 -10.59 9.10
N ALA A 145 0.22 -9.63 8.91
CA ALA A 145 1.31 -9.37 9.84
C ALA A 145 0.88 -8.50 11.04
N PHE A 146 -0.10 -7.62 10.85
CA PHE A 146 -0.58 -6.65 11.83
C PHE A 146 -2.12 -6.63 11.90
N PRO A 147 -2.77 -7.68 12.43
CA PRO A 147 -4.23 -7.77 12.48
C PRO A 147 -4.88 -6.67 13.34
N GLU A 148 -4.11 -6.02 14.22
CA GLU A 148 -4.52 -4.87 15.03
C GLU A 148 -4.37 -3.51 14.33
N SER A 149 -3.67 -3.45 13.19
CA SER A 149 -3.49 -2.21 12.42
C SER A 149 -4.82 -1.68 11.86
N LYS A 150 -4.83 -0.41 11.54
CA LYS A 150 -5.95 0.24 10.86
C LYS A 150 -5.53 0.63 9.45
N ILE A 151 -6.43 0.39 8.50
CA ILE A 151 -6.26 0.83 7.11
C ILE A 151 -7.25 1.96 6.87
N VAL A 152 -6.76 3.14 6.57
CA VAL A 152 -7.57 4.31 6.18
C VAL A 152 -7.41 4.49 4.67
N HIS A 153 -8.49 4.29 3.95
CA HIS A 153 -8.52 4.35 2.50
C HIS A 153 -9.23 5.63 2.04
N LEU A 154 -8.49 6.48 1.33
CA LEU A 154 -9.04 7.74 0.85
C LEU A 154 -9.58 7.62 -0.57
N LYS A 155 -10.87 7.91 -0.68
CA LYS A 155 -11.59 8.06 -1.95
C LYS A 155 -11.81 9.54 -2.26
N ARG A 156 -11.58 9.91 -3.50
CA ARG A 156 -11.87 11.25 -4.02
C ARG A 156 -12.53 11.12 -5.39
N ASP A 157 -13.26 12.13 -5.82
CA ASP A 157 -13.80 12.19 -7.19
C ASP A 157 -12.73 11.85 -8.23
N ALA A 158 -13.03 10.90 -9.10
CA ALA A 158 -12.07 10.36 -10.06
C ALA A 158 -11.56 11.44 -11.03
N ARG A 159 -12.43 12.34 -11.50
CA ARG A 159 -12.06 13.40 -12.47
C ARG A 159 -11.14 14.42 -11.82
N ALA A 160 -11.45 14.82 -10.59
CA ALA A 160 -10.60 15.74 -9.82
C ALA A 160 -9.23 15.11 -9.51
N THR A 161 -9.20 13.81 -9.19
CA THR A 161 -7.97 13.05 -8.95
C THR A 161 -7.15 12.93 -10.23
N PHE A 162 -7.75 12.52 -11.35
CA PHE A 162 -7.10 12.38 -12.64
C PHE A 162 -6.48 13.70 -13.11
N TRP A 163 -7.24 14.79 -13.04
CA TRP A 163 -6.71 16.10 -13.39
C TRP A 163 -5.54 16.53 -12.52
N SER A 164 -5.64 16.26 -11.20
CA SER A 164 -4.57 16.58 -10.26
C SER A 164 -3.31 15.76 -10.49
N ILE A 165 -3.45 14.46 -10.86
CA ILE A 165 -2.34 13.60 -11.21
C ILE A 165 -1.72 14.03 -12.54
N TYR A 166 -2.51 14.18 -13.60
CA TYR A 166 -2.04 14.45 -14.94
C TYR A 166 -1.23 15.76 -15.08
N LYS A 167 -1.54 16.77 -14.27
CA LYS A 167 -0.79 18.03 -14.25
C LYS A 167 0.42 18.03 -13.30
N HIS A 168 0.62 16.94 -12.53
CA HIS A 168 1.69 16.87 -11.56
C HIS A 168 2.93 16.21 -12.14
N TYR A 169 4.11 16.75 -11.80
CA TYR A 169 5.37 16.12 -12.11
C TYR A 169 5.74 15.16 -10.97
N PHE A 170 5.87 13.86 -11.30
CA PHE A 170 6.39 12.85 -10.39
C PHE A 170 7.87 12.61 -10.68
N SER A 171 8.71 12.73 -9.66
CA SER A 171 10.16 12.48 -9.77
C SER A 171 10.45 10.99 -9.99
N ASP A 172 9.64 10.11 -9.40
CA ASP A 172 9.84 8.68 -9.42
C ASP A 172 9.47 8.04 -10.75
N GLU A 173 10.27 7.06 -11.18
CA GLU A 173 10.05 6.36 -12.45
C GLU A 173 8.80 5.45 -12.45
N GLY A 174 8.34 5.01 -11.29
CA GLY A 174 7.18 4.11 -11.12
C GLY A 174 5.83 4.71 -11.54
N ASN A 175 5.76 6.00 -11.84
CA ASN A 175 4.52 6.72 -12.11
C ASN A 175 4.27 7.02 -13.60
N ARG A 176 4.80 6.23 -14.53
CA ARG A 176 4.63 6.43 -15.98
C ARG A 176 3.15 6.52 -16.41
N TRP A 177 2.29 5.76 -15.77
CA TRP A 177 0.84 5.76 -16.00
C TRP A 177 0.17 7.14 -15.74
N ALA A 178 0.80 8.01 -14.95
CA ALA A 178 0.28 9.33 -14.62
C ALA A 178 0.29 10.32 -15.80
N TYR A 179 1.09 10.04 -16.83
CA TYR A 179 1.35 10.94 -17.96
C TYR A 179 0.51 10.62 -19.22
N ASP A 180 -0.46 9.70 -19.09
CA ASP A 180 -1.37 9.34 -20.18
C ASP A 180 -2.76 9.05 -19.61
N TYR A 181 -3.81 9.58 -20.21
CA TYR A 181 -5.18 9.40 -19.71
C TYR A 181 -5.67 7.97 -19.78
N GLN A 182 -5.26 7.22 -20.79
CA GLN A 182 -5.67 5.82 -20.93
C GLN A 182 -4.96 4.95 -19.90
N ASP A 183 -3.66 5.14 -19.73
CA ASP A 183 -2.88 4.42 -18.70
C ASP A 183 -3.36 4.78 -17.29
N LEU A 184 -3.65 6.05 -17.04
CA LEU A 184 -4.21 6.50 -15.75
C LEU A 184 -5.58 5.87 -15.47
N ALA A 185 -6.44 5.79 -16.48
CA ALA A 185 -7.75 5.16 -16.34
C ALA A 185 -7.62 3.64 -16.08
N ARG A 186 -6.68 2.96 -16.76
CA ARG A 186 -6.37 1.54 -16.51
C ARG A 186 -5.85 1.33 -15.09
N PHE A 187 -4.88 2.15 -14.66
CA PHE A 187 -4.33 2.08 -13.31
C PHE A 187 -5.43 2.27 -12.25
N TYR A 188 -6.30 3.26 -12.43
CA TYR A 188 -7.41 3.51 -11.52
C TYR A 188 -8.39 2.34 -11.47
N LYS A 189 -8.70 1.74 -12.61
CA LYS A 189 -9.57 0.56 -12.69
C LYS A 189 -8.98 -0.64 -11.95
N SER A 190 -7.69 -0.89 -12.16
CA SER A 190 -6.94 -1.95 -11.49
C SER A 190 -6.87 -1.70 -9.97
N TYR A 191 -6.64 -0.46 -9.55
CA TYR A 191 -6.68 -0.05 -8.14
C TYR A 191 -8.06 -0.31 -7.51
N LEU A 192 -9.15 0.12 -8.14
CA LEU A 192 -10.50 -0.13 -7.65
C LEU A 192 -10.79 -1.64 -7.52
N GLY A 193 -10.45 -2.41 -8.53
CA GLY A 193 -10.63 -3.87 -8.49
C GLY A 193 -9.84 -4.55 -7.38
N LEU A 194 -8.63 -4.05 -7.06
CA LEU A 194 -7.85 -4.58 -5.96
C LEU A 194 -8.42 -4.13 -4.59
N MET A 195 -8.91 -2.89 -4.47
CA MET A 195 -9.55 -2.44 -3.23
C MET A 195 -10.85 -3.20 -2.97
N ASP A 196 -11.68 -3.43 -3.98
CA ASP A 196 -12.89 -4.27 -3.86
C ASP A 196 -12.52 -5.69 -3.42
N TYR A 197 -11.44 -6.25 -3.96
CA TYR A 197 -10.92 -7.54 -3.54
C TYR A 197 -10.56 -7.56 -2.06
N TRP A 198 -9.85 -6.54 -1.56
CA TRP A 198 -9.49 -6.43 -0.15
C TRP A 198 -10.69 -6.24 0.77
N HIS A 199 -11.69 -5.43 0.38
CA HIS A 199 -12.92 -5.26 1.14
C HIS A 199 -13.70 -6.57 1.30
N ASN A 200 -13.76 -7.37 0.23
CA ASN A 200 -14.41 -8.68 0.27
C ASN A 200 -13.65 -9.69 1.14
N LEU A 201 -12.34 -9.63 1.11
CA LEU A 201 -11.49 -10.58 1.81
C LEU A 201 -11.31 -10.26 3.30
N PHE A 202 -11.32 -8.98 3.65
CA PHE A 202 -11.15 -8.47 5.01
C PHE A 202 -12.32 -7.53 5.39
N PRO A 203 -13.55 -8.04 5.50
CA PRO A 203 -14.72 -7.20 5.76
C PRO A 203 -14.58 -6.42 7.07
N GLY A 204 -14.84 -5.11 7.01
CA GLY A 204 -14.77 -4.21 8.16
C GLY A 204 -13.35 -3.86 8.65
N LYS A 205 -12.30 -4.24 7.92
CA LYS A 205 -10.91 -3.91 8.30
C LYS A 205 -10.37 -2.64 7.63
N ILE A 206 -11.02 -2.18 6.58
CA ILE A 206 -10.62 -1.00 5.80
C ILE A 206 -11.68 0.08 6.01
N TYR A 207 -11.28 1.27 6.39
CA TYR A 207 -12.13 2.44 6.62
C TYR A 207 -12.02 3.37 5.41
N ASP A 208 -13.15 3.59 4.72
CA ASP A 208 -13.26 4.52 3.58
C ASP A 208 -13.61 5.94 4.06
#